data_dcaa30d5ba163034695a7b99a74a0479
#
_entry.id   dcaa30d5ba163034695a7b99a74a0479
#
_cell.length_a   1.000
_cell.length_b   1.000
_cell.length_c   1.000
_cell.angle_alpha   90.00
_cell.angle_beta   90.00
_cell.angle_gamma   90.00
#
_symmetry.space_group_name_H-M   'P 1'
#
loop_
_entity.id
_entity.type
_entity.pdbx_description
1 polymer ?
#
loop_
_entity_poly.entity_id
_entity_poly.type
_entity_poly.pdbx_seq_one_letter_code
_entity_poly.pdbx_strand_id
1 'polypeptide(L)'
;MKPTAPVKTSLGRRLGLRLAHAIAVVLVIFAVLSFTAKPPETLGLHAGRLAPCPATPNCVSSTATDPQHKIGSFALDRSVGAAREELRRAIAKLPRARLITEQDDYLHFEFRSLVFRFVDDVEFHLDEQAKRIHVRSASRVGHSDFGVNRRRVETIRAQLPVAMRSLAQP
;
A
#
# COMPACT_ATOMS: atom_id res chain seq x y z
N MET A 1 -58.48 21.77 -16.86
CA MET A 1 -57.17 21.80 -17.51
C MET A 1 -56.25 20.82 -16.77
N LYS A 2 -55.86 19.69 -17.41
CA LYS A 2 -54.87 18.76 -16.81
C LYS A 2 -53.44 19.27 -17.10
N PRO A 3 -52.55 19.34 -16.11
CA PRO A 3 -51.17 19.72 -16.36
C PRO A 3 -50.47 18.63 -17.17
N THR A 4 -49.90 19.01 -18.31
CA THR A 4 -49.07 18.14 -19.16
C THR A 4 -47.76 17.86 -18.44
N ALA A 5 -47.45 16.60 -18.16
CA ALA A 5 -46.17 16.17 -17.58
C ALA A 5 -45.01 16.55 -18.51
N PRO A 6 -43.86 17.02 -17.98
CA PRO A 6 -42.68 17.39 -18.78
C PRO A 6 -42.16 16.17 -19.53
N VAL A 7 -42.10 16.23 -20.85
CA VAL A 7 -41.44 15.22 -21.70
C VAL A 7 -39.95 15.26 -21.43
N LYS A 8 -39.42 14.33 -20.64
CA LYS A 8 -37.98 14.14 -20.47
C LYS A 8 -37.38 13.87 -21.84
N THR A 9 -36.62 14.82 -22.34
CA THR A 9 -36.05 14.80 -23.67
C THR A 9 -35.20 13.53 -23.88
N SER A 10 -35.39 12.84 -24.99
CA SER A 10 -34.64 11.63 -25.39
C SER A 10 -33.13 11.83 -25.39
N LEU A 11 -32.66 13.06 -25.52
CA LEU A 11 -31.28 13.48 -25.47
C LEU A 11 -30.64 13.29 -24.07
N GLY A 12 -31.31 13.69 -23.00
CA GLY A 12 -30.80 13.53 -21.62
C GLY A 12 -30.67 12.03 -21.24
N ARG A 13 -31.62 11.19 -21.68
CA ARG A 13 -31.54 9.74 -21.46
C ARG A 13 -30.38 9.09 -22.22
N ARG A 14 -30.13 9.50 -23.47
CA ARG A 14 -29.01 9.00 -24.28
C ARG A 14 -27.67 9.45 -23.71
N LEU A 15 -27.55 10.68 -23.23
CA LEU A 15 -26.33 11.20 -22.59
C LEU A 15 -26.06 10.47 -21.27
N GLY A 16 -27.07 10.26 -20.43
CA GLY A 16 -26.93 9.49 -19.19
C GLY A 16 -26.49 8.04 -19.44
N LEU A 17 -27.06 7.38 -20.47
CA LEU A 17 -26.67 6.02 -20.82
C LEU A 17 -25.22 5.94 -21.34
N ARG A 18 -24.76 6.91 -22.14
CA ARG A 18 -23.35 6.99 -22.60
C ARG A 18 -22.38 7.22 -21.45
N LEU A 19 -22.72 8.09 -20.51
CA LEU A 19 -21.91 8.33 -19.31
C LEU A 19 -21.82 7.07 -18.43
N ALA A 20 -22.94 6.40 -18.19
CA ALA A 20 -22.96 5.15 -17.44
C ALA A 20 -22.10 4.06 -18.11
N HIS A 21 -22.16 3.96 -19.44
CA HIS A 21 -21.34 3.03 -20.19
C HIS A 21 -19.84 3.36 -20.08
N ALA A 22 -19.46 4.64 -20.21
CA ALA A 22 -18.09 5.07 -20.05
C ALA A 22 -17.55 4.75 -18.65
N ILE A 23 -18.34 5.01 -17.60
CA ILE A 23 -17.98 4.66 -16.22
C ILE A 23 -17.80 3.14 -16.07
N ALA A 24 -18.72 2.34 -16.62
CA ALA A 24 -18.61 0.88 -16.56
C ALA A 24 -17.34 0.37 -17.24
N VAL A 25 -16.99 0.91 -18.41
CA VAL A 25 -15.73 0.56 -19.11
C VAL A 25 -14.50 0.90 -18.27
N VAL A 26 -14.47 2.10 -17.66
CA VAL A 26 -13.36 2.51 -16.77
C VAL A 26 -13.24 1.55 -15.57
N LEU A 27 -14.35 1.20 -14.94
CA LEU A 27 -14.37 0.25 -13.82
C LEU A 27 -13.85 -1.13 -14.23
N VAL A 28 -14.22 -1.61 -15.40
CA VAL A 28 -13.74 -2.89 -15.95
C VAL A 28 -12.24 -2.83 -16.21
N ILE A 29 -11.73 -1.74 -16.80
CA ILE A 29 -10.28 -1.56 -17.03
C ILE A 29 -9.52 -1.62 -15.70
N PHE A 30 -9.95 -0.88 -14.67
CA PHE A 30 -9.31 -0.92 -13.36
C PHE A 30 -9.39 -2.30 -12.70
N ALA A 31 -10.51 -3.00 -12.84
CA ALA A 31 -10.63 -4.37 -12.35
C ALA A 31 -9.63 -5.30 -13.05
N VAL A 32 -9.53 -5.25 -14.38
CA VAL A 32 -8.56 -6.05 -15.14
C VAL A 32 -7.13 -5.74 -14.72
N LEU A 33 -6.74 -4.47 -14.63
CA LEU A 33 -5.40 -4.06 -14.17
C LEU A 33 -5.09 -4.58 -12.76
N SER A 34 -6.06 -4.58 -11.87
CA SER A 34 -5.89 -5.09 -10.52
C SER A 34 -5.69 -6.61 -10.47
N PHE A 35 -6.48 -7.36 -11.26
CA PHE A 35 -6.40 -8.82 -11.28
C PHE A 35 -5.17 -9.36 -12.02
N THR A 36 -4.64 -8.60 -12.98
CA THR A 36 -3.46 -8.99 -13.78
C THR A 36 -2.13 -8.49 -13.18
N ALA A 37 -2.17 -7.66 -12.14
CA ALA A 37 -0.99 -7.12 -11.49
C ALA A 37 -0.16 -8.23 -10.83
N LYS A 38 0.93 -8.64 -11.47
CA LYS A 38 1.87 -9.64 -10.93
C LYS A 38 2.72 -9.04 -9.81
N PRO A 39 3.17 -9.86 -8.84
CA PRO A 39 4.21 -9.45 -7.91
C PRO A 39 5.44 -8.94 -8.67
N PRO A 40 6.00 -7.76 -8.32
CA PRO A 40 7.20 -7.27 -8.97
C PRO A 40 8.43 -8.10 -8.59
N GLU A 41 9.38 -8.23 -9.50
CA GLU A 41 10.64 -8.94 -9.26
C GLU A 41 11.55 -8.26 -8.23
N THR A 42 11.22 -7.01 -7.89
CA THR A 42 11.93 -6.21 -6.88
C THR A 42 11.55 -6.56 -5.44
N LEU A 43 10.63 -7.50 -5.21
CA LEU A 43 10.30 -7.97 -3.85
C LEU A 43 11.42 -8.84 -3.29
N GLY A 44 11.57 -8.76 -1.97
CA GLY A 44 12.62 -9.49 -1.24
C GLY A 44 13.86 -8.65 -0.96
N LEU A 45 14.85 -9.30 -0.35
CA LEU A 45 16.13 -8.67 -0.06
C LEU A 45 17.11 -8.85 -1.22
N HIS A 46 17.63 -7.75 -1.74
CA HIS A 46 18.65 -7.71 -2.77
C HIS A 46 19.97 -7.24 -2.12
N ALA A 47 20.94 -8.15 -2.04
CA ALA A 47 22.19 -7.92 -1.30
C ALA A 47 21.94 -7.43 0.14
N GLY A 48 20.96 -8.04 0.84
CA GLY A 48 20.61 -7.71 2.22
C GLY A 48 19.85 -6.40 2.40
N ARG A 49 19.24 -5.84 1.35
CA ARG A 49 18.47 -4.58 1.43
C ARG A 49 17.18 -4.65 0.65
N LEU A 50 16.18 -3.90 1.10
CA LEU A 50 14.95 -3.68 0.33
C LEU A 50 15.26 -2.88 -0.94
N ALA A 51 14.55 -3.18 -2.02
CA ALA A 51 14.70 -2.46 -3.28
C ALA A 51 14.35 -0.97 -3.11
N PRO A 52 14.96 -0.06 -3.91
CA PRO A 52 14.60 1.35 -3.92
C PRO A 52 13.17 1.56 -4.43
N CYS A 53 12.58 2.72 -4.09
CA CYS A 53 11.34 3.15 -4.72
C CYS A 53 11.55 3.49 -6.19
N PRO A 54 10.57 3.25 -7.08
CA PRO A 54 10.56 3.80 -8.42
C PRO A 54 10.43 5.33 -8.37
N ALA A 55 10.65 6.01 -9.49
CA ALA A 55 10.49 7.47 -9.58
C ALA A 55 9.04 7.95 -9.41
N THR A 56 8.06 7.05 -9.45
CA THR A 56 6.63 7.36 -9.30
C THR A 56 6.24 7.54 -7.84
N PRO A 57 5.36 8.52 -7.49
CA PRO A 57 5.02 8.87 -6.11
C PRO A 57 4.07 7.86 -5.42
N ASN A 58 4.10 6.60 -5.81
CA ASN A 58 3.27 5.53 -5.26
C ASN A 58 4.05 4.54 -4.36
N CYS A 59 5.18 4.99 -3.82
CA CYS A 59 6.05 4.20 -2.95
C CYS A 59 6.62 5.07 -1.83
N VAL A 60 6.81 4.48 -0.65
CA VAL A 60 7.63 5.04 0.44
C VAL A 60 8.62 3.99 0.93
N SER A 61 9.81 4.43 1.33
CA SER A 61 10.84 3.56 1.88
C SER A 61 11.65 4.27 2.97
N SER A 62 12.02 3.53 4.01
CA SER A 62 12.89 4.03 5.07
C SER A 62 14.36 4.16 4.63
N THR A 63 14.71 3.59 3.49
CA THR A 63 16.05 3.70 2.89
C THR A 63 16.12 4.79 1.82
N ALA A 64 15.00 5.41 1.45
CA ALA A 64 14.97 6.51 0.50
C ALA A 64 15.65 7.77 1.05
N THR A 65 16.37 8.47 0.19
CA THR A 65 17.05 9.74 0.53
C THR A 65 16.24 10.96 0.12
N ASP A 66 15.41 10.84 -0.92
CA ASP A 66 14.57 11.93 -1.37
C ASP A 66 13.32 12.11 -0.48
N PRO A 67 12.87 13.35 -0.24
CA PRO A 67 11.77 13.65 0.69
C PRO A 67 10.42 13.03 0.28
N GLN A 68 10.19 12.83 -1.02
CA GLN A 68 8.92 12.31 -1.54
C GLN A 68 8.70 10.85 -1.11
N HIS A 69 9.76 10.03 -1.18
CA HIS A 69 9.70 8.61 -0.86
C HIS A 69 10.15 8.30 0.59
N LYS A 70 10.83 9.23 1.25
CA LYS A 70 11.39 9.00 2.58
C LYS A 70 10.28 8.83 3.63
N ILE A 71 10.46 7.78 4.46
CA ILE A 71 9.68 7.55 5.68
C ILE A 71 10.61 7.06 6.79
N GLY A 72 10.25 7.22 8.07
CA GLY A 72 11.07 6.75 9.17
C GLY A 72 11.10 5.22 9.27
N SER A 73 12.25 4.64 9.59
CA SER A 73 12.37 3.24 10.00
C SER A 73 11.73 3.02 11.38
N PHE A 74 11.56 1.76 11.78
CA PHE A 74 11.18 1.43 13.16
C PHE A 74 12.42 1.02 13.96
N ALA A 75 12.36 1.10 15.29
CA ALA A 75 13.41 0.60 16.15
C ALA A 75 13.32 -0.92 16.30
N LEU A 76 14.47 -1.59 16.29
CA LEU A 76 14.59 -2.99 16.66
C LEU A 76 15.15 -3.05 18.10
N ASP A 77 14.26 -2.87 19.08
CA ASP A 77 14.57 -2.79 20.51
C ASP A 77 14.59 -4.15 21.23
N ARG A 78 14.35 -5.22 20.46
CA ARG A 78 14.23 -6.61 20.96
C ARG A 78 14.84 -7.60 19.97
N SER A 79 14.76 -8.90 20.26
CA SER A 79 15.21 -9.93 19.31
C SER A 79 14.39 -9.87 18.02
N VAL A 80 15.01 -10.26 16.90
CA VAL A 80 14.36 -10.29 15.55
C VAL A 80 13.07 -11.10 15.61
N GLY A 81 13.07 -12.27 16.25
CA GLY A 81 11.86 -13.10 16.37
C GLY A 81 10.72 -12.42 17.12
N ALA A 82 11.02 -11.72 18.23
CA ALA A 82 10.01 -10.98 18.99
C ALA A 82 9.48 -9.78 18.20
N ALA A 83 10.34 -9.04 17.51
CA ALA A 83 9.96 -7.90 16.68
C ALA A 83 9.09 -8.35 15.48
N ARG A 84 9.45 -9.47 14.84
CA ARG A 84 8.67 -10.09 13.77
C ARG A 84 7.25 -10.43 14.23
N GLU A 85 7.11 -11.05 15.38
CA GLU A 85 5.81 -11.40 15.93
C GLU A 85 4.97 -10.16 16.28
N GLU A 86 5.58 -9.08 16.81
CA GLU A 86 4.87 -7.81 17.05
C GLU A 86 4.38 -7.17 15.76
N LEU A 87 5.19 -7.16 14.69
CA LEU A 87 4.77 -6.70 13.36
C LEU A 87 3.58 -7.51 12.85
N ARG A 88 3.64 -8.84 12.95
CA ARG A 88 2.54 -9.72 12.54
C ARG A 88 1.26 -9.41 13.27
N ARG A 89 1.30 -9.28 14.61
CA ARG A 89 0.14 -8.93 15.45
C ARG A 89 -0.42 -7.57 15.12
N ALA A 90 0.44 -6.57 14.92
CA ALA A 90 0.02 -5.22 14.56
C ALA A 90 -0.69 -5.20 13.20
N ILE A 91 -0.13 -5.89 12.20
CA ILE A 91 -0.66 -5.90 10.84
C ILE A 91 -1.91 -6.78 10.73
N ALA A 92 -2.01 -7.87 11.49
CA ALA A 92 -3.20 -8.73 11.52
C ALA A 92 -4.48 -7.99 11.96
N LYS A 93 -4.36 -6.87 12.69
CA LYS A 93 -5.49 -6.02 13.08
C LYS A 93 -5.97 -5.11 11.94
N LEU A 94 -5.19 -4.97 10.87
CA LEU A 94 -5.50 -4.08 9.77
C LEU A 94 -6.35 -4.80 8.71
N PRO A 95 -7.35 -4.12 8.14
CA PRO A 95 -8.23 -4.74 7.16
C PRO A 95 -7.49 -5.05 5.86
N ARG A 96 -7.83 -6.18 5.26
CA ARG A 96 -7.35 -6.63 3.94
C ARG A 96 -5.84 -6.79 3.81
N ALA A 97 -5.14 -6.97 4.95
CA ALA A 97 -3.75 -7.36 5.01
C ALA A 97 -3.63 -8.89 4.87
N ARG A 98 -2.64 -9.35 4.14
CA ARG A 98 -2.30 -10.77 3.99
C ARG A 98 -0.79 -10.95 4.08
N LEU A 99 -0.33 -11.80 4.96
CA LEU A 99 1.07 -12.25 5.00
C LEU A 99 1.33 -13.14 3.79
N ILE A 100 2.38 -12.84 3.04
CA ILE A 100 2.78 -13.56 1.83
C ILE A 100 4.07 -14.33 2.07
N THR A 101 5.09 -13.65 2.62
CA THR A 101 6.40 -14.24 2.88
C THR A 101 6.82 -13.92 4.30
N GLU A 102 7.36 -14.92 4.98
CA GLU A 102 7.98 -14.78 6.29
C GLU A 102 9.31 -15.54 6.28
N GLN A 103 10.39 -14.83 6.53
CA GLN A 103 11.74 -15.36 6.72
C GLN A 103 12.31 -14.83 8.03
N ASP A 104 13.53 -15.22 8.42
CA ASP A 104 14.09 -14.85 9.71
C ASP A 104 14.14 -13.34 9.93
N ASP A 105 14.62 -12.60 8.93
CA ASP A 105 14.81 -11.14 8.96
C ASP A 105 13.93 -10.37 7.97
N TYR A 106 12.98 -11.05 7.29
CA TYR A 106 12.15 -10.44 6.25
C TYR A 106 10.69 -10.83 6.37
N LEU A 107 9.80 -9.84 6.23
CA LEU A 107 8.36 -10.01 6.12
C LEU A 107 7.83 -9.30 4.89
N HIS A 108 6.91 -9.94 4.17
CA HIS A 108 6.16 -9.33 3.08
C HIS A 108 4.66 -9.52 3.28
N PHE A 109 3.92 -8.41 3.21
CA PHE A 109 2.46 -8.37 3.26
C PHE A 109 1.89 -7.74 2.00
N GLU A 110 0.77 -8.27 1.52
CA GLU A 110 -0.10 -7.61 0.56
C GLU A 110 -1.23 -6.88 1.27
N PHE A 111 -1.51 -5.65 0.84
CA PHE A 111 -2.72 -4.91 1.20
C PHE A 111 -3.57 -4.69 -0.05
N ARG A 112 -4.88 -4.91 0.06
CA ARG A 112 -5.80 -4.76 -1.06
C ARG A 112 -6.76 -3.59 -0.84
N SER A 113 -6.91 -2.71 -1.84
CA SER A 113 -7.91 -1.64 -1.78
C SER A 113 -9.33 -2.21 -1.76
N LEU A 114 -10.29 -1.44 -1.20
CA LEU A 114 -11.66 -1.92 -1.00
C LEU A 114 -12.40 -2.12 -2.32
N VAL A 115 -12.35 -1.13 -3.22
CA VAL A 115 -13.19 -1.09 -4.42
C VAL A 115 -12.49 -1.79 -5.60
N PHE A 116 -11.33 -1.30 -6.00
CA PHE A 116 -10.63 -1.79 -7.20
C PHE A 116 -9.71 -2.97 -6.92
N ARG A 117 -9.53 -3.35 -5.65
CA ARG A 117 -8.69 -4.44 -5.20
C ARG A 117 -7.21 -4.31 -5.63
N PHE A 118 -6.75 -3.08 -5.87
CA PHE A 118 -5.34 -2.79 -6.11
C PHE A 118 -4.49 -3.35 -5.00
N VAL A 119 -3.35 -3.91 -5.38
CA VAL A 119 -2.42 -4.53 -4.45
C VAL A 119 -1.27 -3.58 -4.19
N ASP A 120 -1.01 -3.36 -2.90
CA ASP A 120 0.18 -2.69 -2.42
C ASP A 120 1.03 -3.70 -1.64
N ASP A 121 2.31 -3.75 -1.93
CA ASP A 121 3.27 -4.58 -1.23
C ASP A 121 3.89 -3.80 -0.08
N VAL A 122 3.94 -4.42 1.10
CA VAL A 122 4.60 -3.87 2.28
C VAL A 122 5.65 -4.84 2.75
N GLU A 123 6.90 -4.42 2.72
CA GLU A 123 8.07 -5.22 3.05
C GLU A 123 8.76 -4.66 4.29
N PHE A 124 9.23 -5.56 5.14
CA PHE A 124 10.05 -5.23 6.31
C PHE A 124 11.34 -6.04 6.29
N HIS A 125 12.45 -5.39 6.55
CA HIS A 125 13.73 -6.01 6.80
C HIS A 125 14.19 -5.67 8.21
N LEU A 126 14.40 -6.68 9.04
CA LEU A 126 14.77 -6.56 10.44
C LEU A 126 16.32 -6.60 10.54
N ASP A 127 16.96 -5.45 10.40
CA ASP A 127 18.41 -5.31 10.45
C ASP A 127 18.88 -5.32 11.90
N GLU A 128 19.37 -6.47 12.34
CA GLU A 128 19.87 -6.66 13.71
C GLU A 128 21.13 -5.86 13.99
N GLN A 129 22.00 -5.68 12.99
CA GLN A 129 23.27 -4.96 13.15
C GLN A 129 22.99 -3.46 13.31
N ALA A 130 22.12 -2.89 12.48
CA ALA A 130 21.73 -1.48 12.58
C ALA A 130 20.72 -1.19 13.68
N LYS A 131 20.18 -2.21 14.37
CA LYS A 131 19.08 -2.10 15.35
C LYS A 131 17.86 -1.36 14.78
N ARG A 132 17.53 -1.65 13.52
CA ARG A 132 16.44 -1.00 12.77
C ARG A 132 15.59 -2.02 12.04
N ILE A 133 14.32 -1.65 11.88
CA ILE A 133 13.42 -2.34 10.96
C ILE A 133 13.17 -1.40 9.80
N HIS A 134 13.73 -1.73 8.66
CA HIS A 134 13.49 -1.02 7.43
C HIS A 134 12.12 -1.39 6.89
N VAL A 135 11.46 -0.44 6.23
CA VAL A 135 10.15 -0.65 5.62
C VAL A 135 10.12 -0.06 4.21
N ARG A 136 9.45 -0.76 3.31
CA ARG A 136 9.07 -0.29 1.98
C ARG A 136 7.60 -0.59 1.77
N SER A 137 6.82 0.38 1.27
CA SER A 137 5.43 0.19 0.90
C SER A 137 5.19 0.79 -0.48
N ALA A 138 4.77 -0.03 -1.45
CA ALA A 138 4.66 0.35 -2.85
C ALA A 138 3.42 -0.23 -3.52
N SER A 139 2.75 0.54 -4.37
CA SER A 139 1.64 0.06 -5.19
C SER A 139 2.17 -0.65 -6.45
N ARG A 140 1.56 -1.81 -6.79
CA ARG A 140 1.93 -2.54 -8.03
C ARG A 140 1.52 -1.82 -9.30
N VAL A 141 0.45 -1.04 -9.24
CA VAL A 141 -0.12 -0.33 -10.40
C VAL A 141 -0.43 1.12 -10.05
N GLY A 142 -0.46 1.97 -11.08
CA GLY A 142 -0.78 3.38 -10.95
C GLY A 142 0.44 4.26 -10.75
N HIS A 143 0.33 5.52 -11.22
CA HIS A 143 1.39 6.51 -11.08
C HIS A 143 1.44 7.11 -9.66
N SER A 144 0.27 7.33 -9.05
CA SER A 144 0.15 7.89 -7.69
C SER A 144 -0.82 7.07 -6.85
N ASP A 145 -0.52 6.93 -5.56
CA ASP A 145 -1.35 6.28 -4.56
C ASP A 145 -2.10 7.28 -3.66
N PHE A 146 -2.00 8.59 -3.94
CA PHE A 146 -2.55 9.66 -3.09
C PHE A 146 -2.11 9.59 -1.62
N GLY A 147 -0.88 9.10 -1.37
CA GLY A 147 -0.29 8.94 -0.03
C GLY A 147 -0.83 7.76 0.79
N VAL A 148 -1.49 6.81 0.16
CA VAL A 148 -2.03 5.60 0.84
C VAL A 148 -0.89 4.79 1.46
N ASN A 149 0.23 4.59 0.76
CA ASN A 149 1.36 3.84 1.29
C ASN A 149 1.97 4.50 2.53
N ARG A 150 2.14 5.83 2.52
CA ARG A 150 2.62 6.57 3.69
C ARG A 150 1.68 6.43 4.89
N ARG A 151 0.38 6.68 4.70
CA ARG A 151 -0.62 6.53 5.76
C ARG A 151 -0.66 5.12 6.32
N ARG A 152 -0.49 4.11 5.47
CA ARG A 152 -0.43 2.70 5.90
C ARG A 152 0.74 2.44 6.83
N VAL A 153 1.95 2.86 6.45
CA VAL A 153 3.14 2.70 7.30
C VAL A 153 2.96 3.40 8.64
N GLU A 154 2.39 4.61 8.66
CA GLU A 154 2.11 5.33 9.91
C GLU A 154 0.99 4.64 10.74
N THR A 155 -0.02 4.06 10.09
CA THR A 155 -1.03 3.25 10.77
C THR A 155 -0.42 2.01 11.43
N ILE A 156 0.49 1.32 10.73
CA ILE A 156 1.24 0.18 11.29
C ILE A 156 2.08 0.66 12.49
N ARG A 157 2.79 1.77 12.34
CA ARG A 157 3.60 2.40 13.40
C ARG A 157 2.77 2.65 14.66
N ALA A 158 1.57 3.19 14.52
CA ALA A 158 0.68 3.47 15.64
C ALA A 158 0.21 2.21 16.39
N GLN A 159 0.19 1.04 15.73
CA GLN A 159 -0.19 -0.24 16.33
C GLN A 159 0.97 -0.95 17.07
N LEU A 160 2.21 -0.52 16.84
CA LEU A 160 3.39 -1.13 17.46
C LEU A 160 3.59 -0.61 18.90
N PRO A 161 4.31 -1.37 19.76
CA PRO A 161 4.79 -0.87 21.06
C PRO A 161 5.57 0.45 20.89
N VAL A 162 5.46 1.35 21.87
CA VAL A 162 6.08 2.69 21.83
C VAL A 162 7.57 2.61 21.52
N ALA A 163 8.31 1.67 22.13
CA ALA A 163 9.73 1.48 21.93
C ALA A 163 10.11 1.12 20.47
N MET A 164 9.21 0.49 19.71
CA MET A 164 9.42 0.16 18.30
C MET A 164 9.03 1.28 17.33
N ARG A 165 8.26 2.29 17.77
CA ARG A 165 7.63 3.25 16.83
C ARG A 165 8.58 4.15 16.10
N SER A 166 9.70 4.50 16.70
CA SER A 166 10.65 5.43 16.08
C SER A 166 12.03 5.24 16.69
N LEU A 167 13.04 5.28 15.82
CA LEU A 167 14.33 5.81 16.25
C LEU A 167 14.17 7.33 16.19
N ALA A 168 14.50 8.04 17.28
CA ALA A 168 14.64 9.49 17.24
C ALA A 168 15.47 9.83 16.00
N GLN A 169 14.93 10.61 15.08
CA GLN A 169 15.74 11.14 13.99
C GLN A 169 16.75 12.10 14.64
N PRO A 170 18.05 11.94 14.35
CA PRO A 170 19.03 12.91 14.79
C PRO A 170 18.76 14.27 14.16
#